data_a175969a414467594b847c98b7f15061
#
_entry.id   a175969a414467594b847c98b7f15061
#
_cell.length_a   1.000
_cell.length_b   1.000
_cell.length_c   1.000
_cell.angle_alpha   90.00
_cell.angle_beta   90.00
_cell.angle_gamma   90.00
#
_symmetry.space_group_name_H-M   'P 1'
#
loop_
_entity.id
_entity.type
_entity.pdbx_description
1 polymer ?
#
loop_
_entity_poly.entity_id
_entity_poly.type
_entity_poly.pdbx_seq_one_letter_code
_entity_poly.pdbx_strand_id
1 'polypeptide(L)'
;MLSIEAKRKRDALFRNYASNVDFVLNTPLHEQRRVWEEGAMNVPLPENVSTEEIDEEGISAEWVRHSQAEKRKVILYLHGGGNSQGSSITHRKLVGHIVHYANVNALTLNYSLAPENPFPAGLMDAKYAWQWLLAQGYRPDEIILGGDSSGGGLVLSLLLLLKSENFPLPHSGFLLSPMLDYTLSGDSISSCADKDPLIVIEDLRQTVAYYCSDAETSNPLVSPLFGDLTGLPPLLVQTGSDELLLDDAIRLAKQATEAGVNVQIEVWKGMWHVFQSSAGKIPEANRAIRRIASFIHSQPLEAL
;
A
#
# COMPACT_ATOMS: atom_id res chain seq x y z
N MET A 1 -16.64 -12.00 -14.99
CA MET A 1 -16.18 -11.25 -16.20
C MET A 1 -15.92 -9.81 -15.79
N LEU A 2 -14.90 -9.17 -16.39
CA LEU A 2 -14.64 -7.75 -16.18
C LEU A 2 -15.78 -6.88 -16.70
N SER A 3 -16.05 -5.76 -16.02
CA SER A 3 -16.93 -4.71 -16.52
C SER A 3 -16.41 -4.12 -17.84
N ILE A 4 -17.27 -3.43 -18.57
CA ILE A 4 -16.89 -2.74 -19.81
C ILE A 4 -15.86 -1.64 -19.49
N GLU A 5 -16.04 -0.92 -18.41
CA GLU A 5 -15.15 0.14 -17.93
C GLU A 5 -13.76 -0.42 -17.58
N ALA A 6 -13.70 -1.55 -16.86
CA ALA A 6 -12.42 -2.19 -16.52
C ALA A 6 -11.68 -2.68 -17.77
N LYS A 7 -12.38 -3.28 -18.73
CA LYS A 7 -11.80 -3.68 -20.02
C LYS A 7 -11.21 -2.48 -20.76
N ARG A 8 -11.99 -1.40 -20.92
CA ARG A 8 -11.54 -0.17 -21.56
C ARG A 8 -10.31 0.43 -20.88
N LYS A 9 -10.30 0.43 -19.55
CA LYS A 9 -9.15 0.94 -18.78
C LYS A 9 -7.92 0.07 -19.00
N ARG A 10 -8.04 -1.26 -18.92
CA ARG A 10 -6.95 -2.20 -19.17
C ARG A 10 -6.39 -2.07 -20.58
N ASP A 11 -7.26 -1.99 -21.59
CA ASP A 11 -6.85 -1.79 -22.98
C ASP A 11 -6.11 -0.46 -23.17
N ALA A 12 -6.50 0.60 -22.45
CA ALA A 12 -5.80 1.87 -22.47
C ALA A 12 -4.41 1.79 -21.82
N LEU A 13 -4.28 1.06 -20.73
CA LEU A 13 -2.99 0.81 -20.07
C LEU A 13 -2.05 0.03 -21.01
N PHE A 14 -2.51 -1.03 -21.65
CA PHE A 14 -1.71 -1.78 -22.62
C PHE A 14 -1.32 -0.96 -23.87
N ARG A 15 -2.17 -0.08 -24.37
CA ARG A 15 -1.79 0.83 -25.47
C ARG A 15 -0.63 1.74 -25.10
N ASN A 16 -0.52 2.16 -23.85
CA ASN A 16 0.53 3.05 -23.36
C ASN A 16 1.72 2.28 -22.75
N TYR A 17 1.65 0.95 -22.70
CA TYR A 17 2.61 0.11 -21.98
C TYR A 17 4.05 0.38 -22.41
N ALA A 18 4.35 0.31 -23.72
CA ALA A 18 5.71 0.52 -24.22
C ALA A 18 6.25 1.92 -23.89
N SER A 19 5.41 2.96 -23.99
CA SER A 19 5.81 4.32 -23.63
C SER A 19 6.00 4.49 -22.12
N ASN A 20 5.19 3.81 -21.30
CA ASN A 20 5.36 3.83 -19.84
C ASN A 20 6.65 3.11 -19.42
N VAL A 21 6.94 1.95 -20.01
CA VAL A 21 8.19 1.22 -19.77
C VAL A 21 9.39 2.06 -20.16
N ASP A 22 9.38 2.67 -21.36
CA ASP A 22 10.45 3.56 -21.82
C ASP A 22 10.64 4.75 -20.86
N PHE A 23 9.54 5.36 -20.42
CA PHE A 23 9.58 6.45 -19.44
C PHE A 23 10.23 6.02 -18.11
N VAL A 24 9.82 4.90 -17.54
CA VAL A 24 10.36 4.40 -16.27
C VAL A 24 11.85 4.06 -16.39
N LEU A 25 12.26 3.40 -17.47
CA LEU A 25 13.65 2.94 -17.63
C LEU A 25 14.63 4.04 -18.06
N ASN A 26 14.17 5.06 -18.79
CA ASN A 26 15.03 6.04 -19.44
C ASN A 26 14.89 7.48 -18.90
N THR A 27 13.96 7.73 -17.98
CA THR A 27 13.77 9.04 -17.36
C THR A 27 14.43 9.09 -15.99
N PRO A 28 15.18 10.15 -15.63
CA PRO A 28 15.74 10.30 -14.30
C PRO A 28 14.67 10.25 -13.21
N LEU A 29 14.96 9.60 -12.08
CA LEU A 29 14.00 9.33 -11.01
C LEU A 29 13.31 10.61 -10.47
N HIS A 30 14.07 11.71 -10.30
CA HIS A 30 13.49 12.97 -9.84
C HIS A 30 12.45 13.55 -10.82
N GLU A 31 12.64 13.32 -12.11
CA GLU A 31 11.67 13.72 -13.15
C GLU A 31 10.43 12.81 -13.14
N GLN A 32 10.61 11.50 -12.93
CA GLN A 32 9.50 10.56 -12.76
C GLN A 32 8.63 10.97 -11.57
N ARG A 33 9.24 11.28 -10.42
CA ARG A 33 8.55 11.77 -9.22
C ARG A 33 7.73 13.03 -9.52
N ARG A 34 8.37 14.02 -10.17
CA ARG A 34 7.73 15.29 -10.54
C ARG A 34 6.51 15.08 -11.44
N VAL A 35 6.65 14.29 -12.51
CA VAL A 35 5.57 14.01 -13.46
C VAL A 35 4.40 13.30 -12.77
N TRP A 36 4.68 12.36 -11.88
CA TRP A 36 3.63 11.65 -11.14
C TRP A 36 2.86 12.58 -10.20
N GLU A 37 3.56 13.42 -9.45
CA GLU A 37 2.92 14.40 -8.55
C GLU A 37 2.09 15.43 -9.31
N GLU A 38 2.63 16.04 -10.37
CA GLU A 38 1.91 16.99 -11.21
C GLU A 38 0.62 16.38 -11.79
N GLY A 39 0.68 15.12 -12.22
CA GLY A 39 -0.48 14.37 -12.71
C GLY A 39 -1.54 14.11 -11.64
N ALA A 40 -1.16 14.10 -10.37
CA ALA A 40 -2.04 13.84 -9.24
C ALA A 40 -2.64 15.10 -8.60
N MET A 41 -1.96 16.26 -8.69
CA MET A 41 -2.34 17.50 -7.97
C MET A 41 -3.80 17.92 -8.15
N ASN A 42 -4.34 17.80 -9.36
CA ASN A 42 -5.66 18.30 -9.70
C ASN A 42 -6.73 17.20 -9.82
N VAL A 43 -6.46 16.02 -9.30
CA VAL A 43 -7.45 14.94 -9.34
C VAL A 43 -8.52 15.21 -8.28
N PRO A 44 -9.82 15.25 -8.67
CA PRO A 44 -10.88 15.55 -7.73
C PRO A 44 -11.00 14.47 -6.66
N LEU A 45 -11.20 14.91 -5.42
CA LEU A 45 -11.53 14.05 -4.28
C LEU A 45 -13.02 13.70 -4.28
N PRO A 46 -13.40 12.58 -3.61
CA PRO A 46 -14.80 12.29 -3.34
C PRO A 46 -15.46 13.40 -2.50
N GLU A 47 -16.80 13.49 -2.59
CA GLU A 47 -17.57 14.38 -1.72
C GLU A 47 -17.28 14.10 -0.24
N ASN A 48 -17.32 15.15 0.58
CA ASN A 48 -17.06 15.12 2.02
C ASN A 48 -15.61 14.74 2.42
N VAL A 49 -14.67 14.71 1.48
CA VAL A 49 -13.25 14.47 1.76
C VAL A 49 -12.45 15.72 1.50
N SER A 50 -11.60 16.09 2.45
CA SER A 50 -10.63 17.18 2.36
C SER A 50 -9.24 16.72 2.78
N THR A 51 -8.22 17.50 2.42
CA THR A 51 -6.84 17.23 2.80
C THR A 51 -6.22 18.39 3.55
N GLU A 52 -5.26 18.08 4.43
CA GLU A 52 -4.52 19.04 5.25
C GLU A 52 -3.09 18.52 5.41
N GLU A 53 -2.12 19.27 4.90
CA GLU A 53 -0.70 18.94 5.04
C GLU A 53 -0.21 19.14 6.46
N ILE A 54 0.68 18.26 6.91
CA ILE A 54 1.42 18.38 8.16
C ILE A 54 2.91 18.26 7.85
N ASP A 55 3.66 19.26 8.31
CA ASP A 55 5.12 19.26 8.34
C ASP A 55 5.56 19.80 9.70
N GLU A 56 5.42 18.97 10.72
CA GLU A 56 5.65 19.34 12.13
C GLU A 56 6.40 18.23 12.85
N GLU A 57 7.28 18.59 13.78
CA GLU A 57 7.93 17.66 14.73
C GLU A 57 8.62 16.44 14.05
N GLY A 58 9.14 16.63 12.84
CA GLY A 58 9.83 15.55 12.10
C GLY A 58 8.89 14.56 11.38
N ILE A 59 7.59 14.88 11.28
CA ILE A 59 6.62 14.14 10.48
C ILE A 59 6.22 14.97 9.26
N SER A 60 6.40 14.41 8.06
CA SER A 60 5.85 14.94 6.82
C SER A 60 4.72 14.03 6.37
N ALA A 61 3.50 14.54 6.34
CA ALA A 61 2.31 13.74 6.09
C ALA A 61 1.15 14.59 5.58
N GLU A 62 0.09 13.94 5.14
CA GLU A 62 -1.16 14.58 4.81
C GLU A 62 -2.33 13.89 5.52
N TRP A 63 -3.12 14.66 6.25
CA TRP A 63 -4.43 14.21 6.68
C TRP A 63 -5.39 14.17 5.49
N VAL A 64 -6.05 13.04 5.31
CA VAL A 64 -7.22 12.88 4.45
C VAL A 64 -8.43 12.71 5.37
N ARG A 65 -9.29 13.72 5.42
CA ARG A 65 -10.38 13.83 6.41
C ARG A 65 -11.74 13.68 5.76
N HIS A 66 -12.60 12.89 6.38
CA HIS A 66 -14.03 12.86 6.06
C HIS A 66 -14.81 13.77 7.01
N SER A 67 -15.73 14.59 6.49
CA SER A 67 -16.49 15.57 7.30
C SER A 67 -17.33 14.96 8.42
N GLN A 68 -17.64 13.66 8.33
CA GLN A 68 -18.41 12.90 9.31
C GLN A 68 -17.62 11.70 9.84
N ALA A 69 -16.29 11.76 9.84
CA ALA A 69 -15.45 10.63 10.26
C ALA A 69 -15.75 10.16 11.67
N GLU A 70 -15.71 8.84 11.85
CA GLU A 70 -15.65 8.23 13.18
C GLU A 70 -14.39 8.70 13.90
N LYS A 71 -14.55 9.35 15.06
CA LYS A 71 -13.43 10.03 15.76
C LYS A 71 -12.45 9.05 16.42
N ARG A 72 -12.84 7.79 16.60
CA ARG A 72 -12.07 6.80 17.37
C ARG A 72 -11.12 5.98 16.52
N LYS A 73 -11.25 5.97 15.18
CA LYS A 73 -10.41 5.21 14.28
C LYS A 73 -9.61 6.12 13.36
N VAL A 74 -8.39 5.69 13.05
CA VAL A 74 -7.51 6.37 12.09
C VAL A 74 -6.75 5.34 11.26
N ILE A 75 -6.57 5.64 9.98
CA ILE A 75 -5.72 4.87 9.08
C ILE A 75 -4.35 5.56 9.00
N LEU A 76 -3.26 4.86 9.33
CA LEU A 76 -1.92 5.25 8.92
C LEU A 76 -1.64 4.59 7.57
N TYR A 77 -1.55 5.41 6.52
CA TYR A 77 -1.39 4.93 5.17
C TYR A 77 0.05 5.12 4.67
N LEU A 78 0.66 4.03 4.21
CA LEU A 78 1.99 3.99 3.61
C LEU A 78 1.82 3.78 2.11
N HIS A 79 2.22 4.78 1.32
CA HIS A 79 1.98 4.77 -0.13
C HIS A 79 2.92 3.81 -0.87
N GLY A 80 2.50 3.36 -2.07
CA GLY A 80 3.32 2.61 -3.00
C GLY A 80 4.31 3.48 -3.77
N GLY A 81 5.02 2.87 -4.71
CA GLY A 81 6.00 3.54 -5.58
C GLY A 81 7.42 2.98 -5.44
N GLY A 82 7.55 1.67 -5.12
CA GLY A 82 8.85 0.98 -5.06
C GLY A 82 9.80 1.55 -4.01
N ASN A 83 9.30 2.13 -2.92
CA ASN A 83 10.08 2.86 -1.91
C ASN A 83 10.97 3.98 -2.47
N SER A 84 10.84 4.29 -3.75
CA SER A 84 11.66 5.28 -4.45
C SER A 84 10.85 6.43 -5.05
N GLN A 85 9.55 6.29 -5.14
CA GLN A 85 8.59 7.24 -5.70
C GLN A 85 7.32 7.29 -4.86
N GLY A 86 6.41 8.18 -5.24
CA GLY A 86 5.14 8.35 -4.56
C GLY A 86 5.20 9.39 -3.45
N SER A 87 4.02 9.80 -3.02
CA SER A 87 3.82 10.75 -1.92
C SER A 87 2.35 10.71 -1.48
N SER A 88 2.00 11.46 -0.45
CA SER A 88 0.62 11.70 -0.05
C SER A 88 -0.20 12.29 -1.21
N ILE A 89 0.41 13.17 -2.03
CA ILE A 89 -0.25 13.79 -3.19
C ILE A 89 -0.61 12.74 -4.25
N THR A 90 0.32 11.85 -4.60
CA THR A 90 0.08 10.82 -5.63
C THR A 90 -0.98 9.80 -5.23
N HIS A 91 -1.15 9.55 -3.92
CA HIS A 91 -2.10 8.58 -3.38
C HIS A 91 -3.39 9.21 -2.83
N ARG A 92 -3.47 10.55 -2.82
CA ARG A 92 -4.61 11.32 -2.31
C ARG A 92 -5.97 10.83 -2.83
N LYS A 93 -6.05 10.47 -4.12
CA LYS A 93 -7.28 9.94 -4.70
C LYS A 93 -7.65 8.57 -4.15
N LEU A 94 -6.70 7.64 -4.09
CA LEU A 94 -6.94 6.28 -3.58
C LEU A 94 -7.36 6.33 -2.13
N VAL A 95 -6.57 7.03 -1.30
CA VAL A 95 -6.85 7.20 0.14
C VAL A 95 -8.16 7.96 0.35
N GLY A 96 -8.44 8.99 -0.47
CA GLY A 96 -9.70 9.72 -0.44
C GLY A 96 -10.92 8.83 -0.64
N HIS A 97 -10.86 7.87 -1.57
CA HIS A 97 -11.93 6.90 -1.75
C HIS A 97 -12.04 5.92 -0.58
N ILE A 98 -10.91 5.48 0.01
CA ILE A 98 -10.92 4.64 1.22
C ILE A 98 -11.59 5.39 2.37
N VAL A 99 -11.16 6.62 2.64
CA VAL A 99 -11.71 7.51 3.67
C VAL A 99 -13.21 7.75 3.46
N HIS A 100 -13.61 8.03 2.21
CA HIS A 100 -15.02 8.27 1.86
C HIS A 100 -15.91 7.07 2.19
N TYR A 101 -15.51 5.85 1.81
CA TYR A 101 -16.34 4.67 2.05
C TYR A 101 -16.20 4.12 3.47
N ALA A 102 -15.04 4.26 4.09
CA ALA A 102 -14.82 3.80 5.46
C ALA A 102 -15.34 4.79 6.52
N ASN A 103 -15.58 6.05 6.15
CA ASN A 103 -15.95 7.10 7.11
C ASN A 103 -14.95 7.23 8.28
N VAL A 104 -13.65 7.05 7.99
CA VAL A 104 -12.53 7.07 8.93
C VAL A 104 -11.46 7.99 8.34
N ASN A 105 -10.84 8.84 9.15
CA ASN A 105 -9.73 9.69 8.69
C ASN A 105 -8.47 8.86 8.42
N ALA A 106 -7.62 9.35 7.51
CA ALA A 106 -6.31 8.76 7.25
C ALA A 106 -5.20 9.80 7.38
N LEU A 107 -4.06 9.36 7.89
CA LEU A 107 -2.78 10.05 7.83
C LEU A 107 -1.93 9.35 6.76
N THR A 108 -1.67 10.00 5.63
CA THR A 108 -0.80 9.49 4.58
C THR A 108 0.61 10.02 4.79
N LEU A 109 1.55 9.13 5.10
CA LEU A 109 2.92 9.51 5.42
C LEU A 109 3.75 9.76 4.15
N ASN A 110 4.53 10.85 4.14
CA ASN A 110 5.62 11.08 3.20
C ASN A 110 6.92 10.55 3.84
N TYR A 111 7.15 9.26 3.72
CA TYR A 111 8.34 8.62 4.27
C TYR A 111 9.56 8.82 3.38
N SER A 112 10.75 8.70 3.96
CA SER A 112 12.04 8.82 3.28
C SER A 112 12.18 7.81 2.14
N LEU A 113 12.51 8.31 0.94
CA LEU A 113 12.57 7.52 -0.28
C LEU A 113 14.01 7.12 -0.64
N ALA A 114 14.15 5.93 -1.18
CA ALA A 114 15.36 5.45 -1.84
C ALA A 114 15.51 6.10 -3.24
N PRO A 115 16.70 6.15 -3.83
CA PRO A 115 17.99 5.68 -3.29
C PRO A 115 18.64 6.66 -2.30
N GLU A 116 18.10 7.88 -2.13
CA GLU A 116 18.67 8.89 -1.23
C GLU A 116 18.66 8.42 0.23
N ASN A 117 17.60 7.71 0.62
CA ASN A 117 17.43 7.14 1.95
C ASN A 117 16.95 5.68 1.82
N PRO A 118 17.87 4.73 1.60
CA PRO A 118 17.52 3.32 1.44
C PRO A 118 17.05 2.70 2.76
N PHE A 119 16.71 1.42 2.75
CA PHE A 119 16.39 0.67 3.96
C PHE A 119 17.46 0.91 5.06
N PRO A 120 17.05 1.18 6.32
CA PRO A 120 15.69 1.10 6.85
C PRO A 120 14.95 2.46 6.96
N ALA A 121 15.37 3.53 6.30
CA ALA A 121 14.91 4.88 6.56
C ALA A 121 13.36 5.01 6.53
N GLY A 122 12.71 4.64 5.42
CA GLY A 122 11.24 4.73 5.32
C GLY A 122 10.50 3.86 6.35
N LEU A 123 11.07 2.72 6.77
CA LEU A 123 10.50 1.90 7.84
C LEU A 123 10.60 2.60 9.21
N MET A 124 11.70 3.30 9.46
CA MET A 124 11.87 4.08 10.70
C MET A 124 10.91 5.27 10.75
N ASP A 125 10.68 5.94 9.61
CA ASP A 125 9.68 7.02 9.52
C ASP A 125 8.25 6.47 9.77
N ALA A 126 7.93 5.29 9.23
CA ALA A 126 6.64 4.65 9.49
C ALA A 126 6.47 4.29 10.99
N LYS A 127 7.52 3.81 11.65
CA LYS A 127 7.53 3.59 13.10
C LYS A 127 7.37 4.90 13.88
N TYR A 128 8.03 5.97 13.45
CA TYR A 128 7.88 7.29 14.07
C TYR A 128 6.45 7.81 13.93
N ALA A 129 5.84 7.69 12.74
CA ALA A 129 4.44 8.07 12.51
C ALA A 129 3.46 7.27 13.38
N TRP A 130 3.71 5.97 13.59
CA TRP A 130 2.98 5.16 14.56
C TRP A 130 3.06 5.73 15.98
N GLN A 131 4.27 6.04 16.46
CA GLN A 131 4.49 6.61 17.78
C GLN A 131 3.87 8.02 17.92
N TRP A 132 3.95 8.81 16.85
CA TRP A 132 3.34 10.13 16.80
C TRP A 132 1.81 10.05 16.94
N LEU A 133 1.13 9.12 16.26
CA LEU A 133 -0.31 8.92 16.43
C LEU A 133 -0.67 8.53 17.87
N LEU A 134 0.13 7.68 18.53
CA LEU A 134 -0.06 7.38 19.94
C LEU A 134 0.09 8.63 20.82
N ALA A 135 1.07 9.50 20.52
CA ALA A 135 1.26 10.78 21.23
C ALA A 135 0.13 11.78 20.97
N GLN A 136 -0.55 11.70 19.80
CA GLN A 136 -1.78 12.46 19.51
C GLN A 136 -3.01 11.91 20.25
N GLY A 137 -2.87 10.86 21.05
CA GLY A 137 -3.92 10.31 21.90
C GLY A 137 -4.73 9.16 21.27
N TYR A 138 -4.34 8.66 20.09
CA TYR A 138 -4.92 7.44 19.55
C TYR A 138 -4.40 6.23 20.33
N ARG A 139 -5.29 5.27 20.59
CA ARG A 139 -4.88 3.99 21.15
C ARG A 139 -4.43 3.05 20.03
N PRO A 140 -3.59 2.05 20.33
CA PRO A 140 -3.16 1.06 19.34
C PRO A 140 -4.34 0.39 18.61
N ASP A 141 -5.39 0.02 19.34
CA ASP A 141 -6.62 -0.61 18.82
C ASP A 141 -7.53 0.34 18.03
N GLU A 142 -7.20 1.62 17.95
CA GLU A 142 -7.88 2.63 17.11
C GLU A 142 -7.13 2.91 15.79
N ILE A 143 -5.89 2.41 15.66
CA ILE A 143 -5.06 2.63 14.47
C ILE A 143 -5.14 1.42 13.53
N ILE A 144 -5.42 1.68 12.26
CA ILE A 144 -5.40 0.70 11.17
C ILE A 144 -4.20 1.02 10.28
N LEU A 145 -3.38 0.03 9.94
CA LEU A 145 -2.33 0.23 8.94
C LEU A 145 -2.88 -0.09 7.54
N GLY A 146 -2.58 0.76 6.57
CA GLY A 146 -2.95 0.53 5.18
C GLY A 146 -1.80 0.86 4.24
N GLY A 147 -1.69 0.14 3.12
CA GLY A 147 -0.69 0.46 2.11
C GLY A 147 -0.87 -0.35 0.84
N ASP A 148 -0.27 0.16 -0.24
CA ASP A 148 -0.28 -0.48 -1.55
C ASP A 148 1.13 -0.75 -2.06
N SER A 149 1.31 -1.80 -2.86
CA SER A 149 2.60 -2.15 -3.49
C SER A 149 3.72 -2.24 -2.44
N SER A 150 4.83 -1.52 -2.62
CA SER A 150 5.92 -1.40 -1.63
C SER A 150 5.44 -0.83 -0.28
N GLY A 151 4.45 0.07 -0.27
CA GLY A 151 3.82 0.55 0.96
C GLY A 151 3.06 -0.55 1.71
N GLY A 152 2.44 -1.49 0.99
CA GLY A 152 1.89 -2.71 1.58
C GLY A 152 2.98 -3.60 2.20
N GLY A 153 4.17 -3.64 1.60
CA GLY A 153 5.37 -4.26 2.18
C GLY A 153 5.79 -3.57 3.48
N LEU A 154 5.88 -2.22 3.46
CA LEU A 154 6.20 -1.44 4.66
C LEU A 154 5.19 -1.64 5.79
N VAL A 155 3.89 -1.80 5.50
CA VAL A 155 2.87 -2.15 6.51
C VAL A 155 3.23 -3.44 7.22
N LEU A 156 3.54 -4.50 6.46
CA LEU A 156 3.88 -5.79 7.07
C LEU A 156 5.23 -5.73 7.81
N SER A 157 6.22 -5.04 7.25
CA SER A 157 7.52 -4.79 7.91
C SER A 157 7.36 -4.01 9.22
N LEU A 158 6.49 -2.99 9.24
CA LEU A 158 6.19 -2.24 10.46
C LEU A 158 5.54 -3.13 11.53
N LEU A 159 4.59 -4.00 11.16
CA LEU A 159 3.97 -4.95 12.08
C LEU A 159 5.01 -5.90 12.70
N LEU A 160 5.92 -6.43 11.89
CA LEU A 160 7.01 -7.29 12.37
C LEU A 160 7.97 -6.53 13.30
N LEU A 161 8.32 -5.30 12.96
CA LEU A 161 9.20 -4.45 13.77
C LEU A 161 8.56 -4.12 15.11
N LEU A 162 7.30 -3.67 15.14
CA LEU A 162 6.56 -3.36 16.36
C LEU A 162 6.47 -4.60 17.27
N LYS A 163 6.16 -5.77 16.69
CA LYS A 163 6.14 -7.04 17.42
C LYS A 163 7.50 -7.37 18.01
N SER A 164 8.57 -7.27 17.25
CA SER A 164 9.93 -7.63 17.69
C SER A 164 10.44 -6.73 18.82
N GLU A 165 9.98 -5.49 18.86
CA GLU A 165 10.32 -4.51 19.90
C GLU A 165 9.31 -4.49 21.06
N ASN A 166 8.34 -5.40 21.06
CA ASN A 166 7.27 -5.49 22.08
C ASN A 166 6.41 -4.22 22.20
N PHE A 167 6.24 -3.49 21.12
CA PHE A 167 5.22 -2.44 21.04
C PHE A 167 3.82 -3.06 20.92
N PRO A 168 2.79 -2.37 21.42
CA PRO A 168 1.41 -2.78 21.12
C PRO A 168 1.17 -2.77 19.62
N LEU A 169 0.38 -3.73 19.12
CA LEU A 169 0.07 -3.83 17.69
C LEU A 169 -1.19 -3.01 17.34
N PRO A 170 -1.33 -2.56 16.08
CA PRO A 170 -2.52 -1.87 15.61
C PRO A 170 -3.75 -2.80 15.56
N HIS A 171 -4.91 -2.19 15.42
CA HIS A 171 -6.19 -2.88 15.32
C HIS A 171 -6.24 -3.93 14.20
N SER A 172 -5.75 -3.57 13.02
CA SER A 172 -5.76 -4.41 11.82
C SER A 172 -4.85 -3.81 10.74
N GLY A 173 -4.63 -4.57 9.66
CA GLY A 173 -3.93 -4.08 8.48
C GLY A 173 -4.65 -4.43 7.18
N PHE A 174 -4.56 -3.57 6.15
CA PHE A 174 -4.96 -3.91 4.79
C PHE A 174 -3.84 -3.61 3.79
N LEU A 175 -3.60 -4.55 2.90
CA LEU A 175 -2.50 -4.53 1.93
C LEU A 175 -3.07 -4.69 0.52
N LEU A 176 -2.74 -3.76 -0.37
CA LEU A 176 -3.22 -3.73 -1.74
C LEU A 176 -2.07 -4.08 -2.69
N SER A 177 -2.16 -5.20 -3.38
CA SER A 177 -1.09 -5.67 -4.30
C SER A 177 0.31 -5.59 -3.67
N PRO A 178 0.54 -6.12 -2.46
CA PRO A 178 1.75 -5.82 -1.69
C PRO A 178 3.00 -6.45 -2.30
N MET A 179 4.12 -5.74 -2.27
CA MET A 179 5.47 -6.26 -2.55
C MET A 179 6.09 -6.75 -1.23
N LEU A 180 6.26 -8.06 -1.10
CA LEU A 180 6.64 -8.70 0.17
C LEU A 180 7.92 -9.53 0.07
N ASP A 181 8.41 -9.77 -1.15
CA ASP A 181 9.57 -10.59 -1.45
C ASP A 181 10.53 -9.87 -2.41
N TYR A 182 11.53 -9.19 -1.85
CA TYR A 182 12.56 -8.48 -2.62
C TYR A 182 13.61 -9.40 -3.26
N THR A 183 13.51 -10.73 -3.03
CA THR A 183 14.28 -11.72 -3.80
C THR A 183 13.62 -12.01 -5.16
N LEU A 184 12.39 -11.52 -5.38
CA LEU A 184 11.61 -11.72 -6.60
C LEU A 184 11.42 -13.21 -6.96
N SER A 185 11.21 -14.06 -5.94
CA SER A 185 11.16 -15.52 -6.12
C SER A 185 9.77 -16.05 -6.46
N GLY A 186 8.74 -15.21 -6.55
CA GLY A 186 7.38 -15.62 -6.92
C GLY A 186 7.25 -16.02 -8.39
N ASP A 187 6.56 -17.13 -8.67
CA ASP A 187 6.34 -17.60 -10.05
C ASP A 187 5.53 -16.60 -10.89
N SER A 188 4.69 -15.78 -10.25
CA SER A 188 3.89 -14.74 -10.91
C SER A 188 4.73 -13.66 -11.59
N ILE A 189 5.97 -13.42 -11.13
CA ILE A 189 6.92 -12.51 -11.77
C ILE A 189 7.13 -12.86 -13.25
N SER A 190 7.14 -14.15 -13.59
CA SER A 190 7.27 -14.62 -14.98
C SER A 190 5.92 -14.96 -15.61
N SER A 191 5.02 -15.62 -14.90
CA SER A 191 3.75 -16.10 -15.46
C SER A 191 2.69 -15.02 -15.69
N CYS A 192 2.86 -13.83 -15.09
CA CYS A 192 2.02 -12.66 -15.30
C CYS A 192 2.74 -11.52 -16.06
N ALA A 193 3.97 -11.72 -16.54
CA ALA A 193 4.74 -10.69 -17.25
C ALA A 193 3.99 -10.06 -18.44
N ASP A 194 3.25 -10.87 -19.19
CA ASP A 194 2.46 -10.41 -20.36
C ASP A 194 1.05 -9.91 -19.98
N LYS A 195 0.67 -10.00 -18.69
CA LYS A 195 -0.69 -9.71 -18.22
C LYS A 195 -0.78 -8.43 -17.41
N ASP A 196 0.32 -8.02 -16.75
CA ASP A 196 0.36 -6.80 -15.99
C ASP A 196 0.62 -5.60 -16.91
N PRO A 197 -0.32 -4.64 -17.02
CA PRO A 197 -0.16 -3.48 -17.88
C PRO A 197 0.57 -2.30 -17.21
N LEU A 198 1.04 -2.46 -15.96
CA LEU A 198 1.60 -1.33 -15.18
C LEU A 198 3.06 -1.55 -14.81
N ILE A 199 3.43 -2.72 -14.32
CA ILE A 199 4.81 -2.99 -13.86
C ILE A 199 5.47 -4.07 -14.71
N VAL A 200 6.78 -3.96 -14.81
CA VAL A 200 7.65 -4.94 -15.50
C VAL A 200 8.72 -5.43 -14.53
N ILE A 201 9.34 -6.55 -14.84
CA ILE A 201 10.35 -7.13 -13.97
C ILE A 201 11.58 -6.22 -13.78
N GLU A 202 11.93 -5.43 -14.79
CA GLU A 202 13.02 -4.46 -14.73
C GLU A 202 12.75 -3.37 -13.70
N ASP A 203 11.51 -2.91 -13.58
CA ASP A 203 11.05 -1.95 -12.59
C ASP A 203 11.17 -2.51 -11.17
N LEU A 204 10.79 -3.78 -10.98
CA LEU A 204 10.97 -4.46 -9.70
C LEU A 204 12.46 -4.64 -9.34
N ARG A 205 13.30 -4.99 -10.30
CA ARG A 205 14.75 -5.09 -10.09
C ARG A 205 15.37 -3.75 -9.72
N GLN A 206 14.92 -2.67 -10.37
CA GLN A 206 15.38 -1.32 -10.04
C GLN A 206 14.93 -0.91 -8.62
N THR A 207 13.68 -1.24 -8.26
CA THR A 207 13.15 -1.05 -6.90
C THR A 207 14.05 -1.74 -5.87
N VAL A 208 14.39 -3.00 -6.07
CA VAL A 208 15.31 -3.73 -5.18
C VAL A 208 16.65 -3.02 -5.08
N ALA A 209 17.26 -2.68 -6.22
CA ALA A 209 18.57 -2.04 -6.27
C ALA A 209 18.64 -0.66 -5.59
N TYR A 210 17.51 0.07 -5.57
CA TYR A 210 17.44 1.36 -4.86
C TYR A 210 17.21 1.19 -3.37
N TYR A 211 16.36 0.21 -2.97
CA TYR A 211 15.86 0.09 -1.61
C TYR A 211 16.83 -0.61 -0.67
N CYS A 212 17.51 -1.66 -1.11
CA CYS A 212 18.39 -2.46 -0.26
C CYS A 212 19.57 -3.06 -1.04
N SER A 213 20.58 -3.52 -0.31
CA SER A 213 21.65 -4.31 -0.90
C SER A 213 21.19 -5.76 -1.16
N ASP A 214 21.88 -6.46 -2.07
CA ASP A 214 21.59 -7.87 -2.37
C ASP A 214 21.63 -8.77 -1.11
N ALA A 215 22.54 -8.46 -0.18
CA ALA A 215 22.67 -9.20 1.07
C ALA A 215 21.49 -9.02 2.03
N GLU A 216 20.70 -7.98 1.83
CA GLU A 216 19.55 -7.64 2.67
C GLU A 216 18.22 -8.15 2.12
N THR A 217 18.17 -8.61 0.87
CA THR A 217 16.91 -9.03 0.22
C THR A 217 16.16 -10.15 0.97
N SER A 218 16.84 -10.98 1.76
CA SER A 218 16.20 -12.00 2.60
C SER A 218 15.96 -11.54 4.05
N ASN A 219 16.31 -10.31 4.41
CA ASN A 219 16.00 -9.75 5.73
C ASN A 219 14.48 -9.65 5.92
N PRO A 220 13.90 -10.18 7.01
CA PRO A 220 12.45 -10.11 7.26
C PRO A 220 11.86 -8.69 7.40
N LEU A 221 12.68 -7.67 7.58
CA LEU A 221 12.22 -6.28 7.56
C LEU A 221 12.30 -5.64 6.16
N VAL A 222 12.98 -6.28 5.21
CA VAL A 222 12.99 -5.92 3.78
C VAL A 222 11.98 -6.76 3.02
N SER A 223 12.05 -8.08 3.17
CA SER A 223 11.11 -9.06 2.61
C SER A 223 10.23 -9.65 3.72
N PRO A 224 9.17 -8.96 4.11
CA PRO A 224 8.38 -9.33 5.28
C PRO A 224 7.64 -10.67 5.12
N LEU A 225 7.60 -11.21 3.91
CA LEU A 225 7.14 -12.57 3.65
C LEU A 225 7.96 -13.64 4.39
N PHE A 226 9.22 -13.36 4.72
CA PHE A 226 10.12 -14.29 5.45
C PHE A 226 10.09 -14.09 6.97
N GLY A 227 9.23 -13.20 7.47
CA GLY A 227 9.08 -12.92 8.89
C GLY A 227 8.20 -13.93 9.62
N ASP A 228 8.32 -13.95 10.95
CA ASP A 228 7.39 -14.69 11.82
C ASP A 228 6.08 -13.91 11.97
N LEU A 229 5.03 -14.39 11.33
CA LEU A 229 3.70 -13.78 11.32
C LEU A 229 2.85 -14.09 12.56
N THR A 230 3.30 -14.98 13.46
CA THR A 230 2.54 -15.38 14.65
C THR A 230 2.14 -14.17 15.49
N GLY A 231 0.87 -14.06 15.86
CA GLY A 231 0.36 -13.01 16.75
C GLY A 231 0.17 -11.64 16.06
N LEU A 232 0.31 -11.53 14.74
CA LEU A 232 -0.05 -10.32 14.02
C LEU A 232 -1.57 -10.07 14.07
N PRO A 233 -2.00 -8.80 13.97
CA PRO A 233 -3.42 -8.45 13.96
C PRO A 233 -4.13 -8.95 12.70
N PRO A 234 -5.48 -8.87 12.64
CA PRO A 234 -6.23 -9.23 11.45
C PRO A 234 -5.75 -8.50 10.19
N LEU A 235 -5.65 -9.22 9.06
CA LEU A 235 -5.17 -8.69 7.78
C LEU A 235 -6.21 -8.87 6.68
N LEU A 236 -6.38 -7.84 5.84
CA LEU A 236 -7.03 -7.94 4.53
C LEU A 236 -5.98 -7.77 3.43
N VAL A 237 -5.90 -8.73 2.52
CA VAL A 237 -4.99 -8.67 1.37
C VAL A 237 -5.83 -8.66 0.09
N GLN A 238 -5.67 -7.65 -0.75
CA GLN A 238 -6.33 -7.59 -2.05
C GLN A 238 -5.28 -7.54 -3.17
N THR A 239 -5.44 -8.37 -4.19
CA THR A 239 -4.53 -8.43 -5.34
C THR A 239 -5.30 -8.70 -6.63
N GLY A 240 -4.73 -8.31 -7.77
CA GLY A 240 -5.23 -8.68 -9.09
C GLY A 240 -4.74 -10.09 -9.49
N SER A 241 -5.51 -10.78 -10.33
CA SER A 241 -5.04 -12.08 -10.87
C SER A 241 -4.01 -11.93 -12.00
N ASP A 242 -3.87 -10.73 -12.53
CA ASP A 242 -3.08 -10.44 -13.72
C ASP A 242 -1.91 -9.49 -13.38
N GLU A 243 -1.32 -9.63 -12.17
CA GLU A 243 -0.20 -8.79 -11.71
C GLU A 243 1.04 -9.62 -11.33
N LEU A 244 2.23 -9.01 -11.44
CA LEU A 244 3.51 -9.66 -11.13
C LEU A 244 3.62 -10.06 -9.66
N LEU A 245 3.02 -9.32 -8.73
CA LEU A 245 3.10 -9.54 -7.29
C LEU A 245 1.99 -10.45 -6.73
N LEU A 246 1.25 -11.16 -7.60
CA LEU A 246 0.17 -12.07 -7.18
C LEU A 246 0.64 -13.12 -6.16
N ASP A 247 1.81 -13.73 -6.40
CA ASP A 247 2.32 -14.77 -5.51
C ASP A 247 2.72 -14.25 -4.14
N ASP A 248 3.17 -13.02 -4.03
CA ASP A 248 3.47 -12.39 -2.74
C ASP A 248 2.22 -12.37 -1.85
N ALA A 249 1.08 -11.97 -2.42
CA ALA A 249 -0.20 -11.95 -1.71
C ALA A 249 -0.70 -13.36 -1.35
N ILE A 250 -0.58 -14.32 -2.27
CA ILE A 250 -1.00 -15.72 -2.05
C ILE A 250 -0.14 -16.39 -0.98
N ARG A 251 1.18 -16.22 -1.06
CA ARG A 251 2.15 -16.77 -0.11
C ARG A 251 1.94 -16.17 1.28
N LEU A 252 1.72 -14.84 1.37
CA LEU A 252 1.37 -14.18 2.64
C LEU A 252 0.12 -14.80 3.26
N ALA A 253 -0.97 -14.91 2.50
CA ALA A 253 -2.22 -15.41 3.03
C ALA A 253 -2.09 -16.86 3.55
N LYS A 254 -1.34 -17.69 2.83
CA LYS A 254 -1.04 -19.07 3.26
C LYS A 254 -0.26 -19.09 4.58
N GLN A 255 0.87 -18.38 4.64
CA GLN A 255 1.74 -18.36 5.82
C GLN A 255 1.03 -17.72 7.03
N ALA A 256 0.26 -16.63 6.83
CA ALA A 256 -0.51 -16.00 7.88
C ALA A 256 -1.58 -16.95 8.47
N THR A 257 -2.26 -17.71 7.59
CA THR A 257 -3.22 -18.74 8.04
C THR A 257 -2.53 -19.84 8.85
N GLU A 258 -1.38 -20.33 8.39
CA GLU A 258 -0.58 -21.35 9.09
C GLU A 258 -0.05 -20.83 10.45
N ALA A 259 0.23 -19.53 10.55
CA ALA A 259 0.63 -18.84 11.80
C ALA A 259 -0.56 -18.50 12.72
N GLY A 260 -1.80 -18.83 12.34
CA GLY A 260 -3.01 -18.56 13.14
C GLY A 260 -3.50 -17.12 13.08
N VAL A 261 -3.03 -16.32 12.11
CA VAL A 261 -3.49 -14.95 11.88
C VAL A 261 -4.84 -14.96 11.16
N ASN A 262 -5.77 -14.11 11.59
CA ASN A 262 -7.03 -13.89 10.88
C ASN A 262 -6.76 -13.10 9.59
N VAL A 263 -6.57 -13.79 8.47
CA VAL A 263 -6.29 -13.19 7.17
C VAL A 263 -7.43 -13.43 6.20
N GLN A 264 -7.83 -12.36 5.49
CA GLN A 264 -8.75 -12.41 4.38
C GLN A 264 -7.99 -12.08 3.10
N ILE A 265 -8.00 -12.97 2.11
CA ILE A 265 -7.42 -12.71 0.79
C ILE A 265 -8.52 -12.57 -0.27
N GLU A 266 -8.39 -11.57 -1.12
CA GLU A 266 -9.28 -11.32 -2.26
C GLU A 266 -8.45 -11.20 -3.55
N VAL A 267 -8.48 -12.27 -4.38
CA VAL A 267 -7.87 -12.25 -5.71
C VAL A 267 -8.90 -11.81 -6.73
N TRP A 268 -8.71 -10.62 -7.30
CA TRP A 268 -9.66 -10.00 -8.23
C TRP A 268 -9.34 -10.39 -9.68
N LYS A 269 -10.18 -11.25 -10.24
CA LYS A 269 -9.98 -11.84 -11.56
C LYS A 269 -9.89 -10.79 -12.68
N GLY A 270 -8.79 -10.83 -13.43
CA GLY A 270 -8.51 -9.94 -14.56
C GLY A 270 -8.10 -8.53 -14.17
N MET A 271 -7.93 -8.26 -12.86
CA MET A 271 -7.39 -6.99 -12.38
C MET A 271 -5.88 -7.01 -12.39
N TRP A 272 -5.30 -5.85 -12.48
CA TRP A 272 -3.86 -5.53 -12.53
C TRP A 272 -3.38 -4.92 -11.22
N HIS A 273 -2.10 -4.63 -11.14
CA HIS A 273 -1.43 -4.06 -9.98
C HIS A 273 -2.11 -2.78 -9.48
N VAL A 274 -2.45 -2.74 -8.20
CA VAL A 274 -3.13 -1.62 -7.51
C VAL A 274 -4.33 -1.07 -8.31
N PHE A 275 -5.16 -1.97 -8.85
CA PHE A 275 -6.36 -1.58 -9.62
C PHE A 275 -7.31 -0.69 -8.82
N GLN A 276 -7.26 -0.73 -7.49
CA GLN A 276 -8.03 0.10 -6.57
C GLN A 276 -7.81 1.60 -6.81
N SER A 277 -6.64 2.03 -7.33
CA SER A 277 -6.36 3.41 -7.73
C SER A 277 -7.32 3.94 -8.82
N SER A 278 -8.03 3.03 -9.49
CA SER A 278 -9.08 3.34 -10.46
C SER A 278 -10.46 3.57 -9.83
N ALA A 279 -10.53 3.69 -8.49
CA ALA A 279 -11.79 4.02 -7.79
C ALA A 279 -12.43 5.31 -8.35
N GLY A 280 -13.75 5.32 -8.41
CA GLY A 280 -14.53 6.34 -9.10
C GLY A 280 -14.64 6.14 -10.62
N LYS A 281 -13.84 5.24 -11.22
CA LYS A 281 -13.82 5.01 -12.68
C LYS A 281 -14.25 3.59 -13.09
N ILE A 282 -13.91 2.57 -12.28
CA ILE A 282 -14.28 1.18 -12.57
C ILE A 282 -15.05 0.54 -11.41
N PRO A 283 -16.12 -0.25 -11.69
CA PRO A 283 -16.94 -0.87 -10.65
C PRO A 283 -16.16 -1.82 -9.74
N GLU A 284 -15.18 -2.55 -10.27
CA GLU A 284 -14.34 -3.48 -9.52
C GLU A 284 -13.54 -2.76 -8.42
N ALA A 285 -12.89 -1.65 -8.76
CA ALA A 285 -12.16 -0.83 -7.79
C ALA A 285 -13.09 -0.28 -6.69
N ASN A 286 -14.27 0.21 -7.08
CA ASN A 286 -15.25 0.69 -6.11
C ASN A 286 -15.72 -0.42 -5.16
N ARG A 287 -15.89 -1.65 -5.66
CA ARG A 287 -16.23 -2.79 -4.80
C ARG A 287 -15.09 -3.16 -3.87
N ALA A 288 -13.85 -3.18 -4.38
CA ALA A 288 -12.66 -3.47 -3.58
C ALA A 288 -12.51 -2.46 -2.43
N ILE A 289 -12.67 -1.16 -2.69
CA ILE A 289 -12.63 -0.12 -1.65
C ILE A 289 -13.76 -0.32 -0.61
N ARG A 290 -14.98 -0.67 -1.03
CA ARG A 290 -16.07 -0.97 -0.08
C ARG A 290 -15.76 -2.21 0.78
N ARG A 291 -15.04 -3.19 0.24
CA ARG A 291 -14.58 -4.36 1.01
C ARG A 291 -13.57 -3.96 2.08
N ILE A 292 -12.65 -3.02 1.77
CA ILE A 292 -11.73 -2.43 2.78
C ILE A 292 -12.55 -1.75 3.88
N ALA A 293 -13.53 -0.91 3.53
CA ALA A 293 -14.40 -0.26 4.50
C ALA A 293 -15.14 -1.28 5.39
N SER A 294 -15.71 -2.34 4.78
CA SER A 294 -16.36 -3.42 5.53
C SER A 294 -15.41 -4.13 6.48
N PHE A 295 -14.18 -4.40 6.05
CA PHE A 295 -13.15 -5.02 6.89
C PHE A 295 -12.81 -4.13 8.10
N ILE A 296 -12.58 -2.83 7.90
CA ILE A 296 -12.29 -1.86 8.97
C ILE A 296 -13.39 -1.85 10.05
N HIS A 297 -14.66 -2.00 9.65
CA HIS A 297 -15.79 -1.99 10.57
C HIS A 297 -16.13 -3.38 11.16
N SER A 298 -15.73 -4.47 10.51
CA SER A 298 -16.00 -5.82 11.00
C SER A 298 -15.11 -6.27 12.16
N GLN A 299 -14.01 -5.53 12.40
CA GLN A 299 -13.12 -5.81 13.51
C GLN A 299 -13.61 -5.04 14.75
N PRO A 300 -14.07 -5.70 15.82
CA PRO A 300 -14.52 -5.01 17.03
C PRO A 300 -13.34 -4.30 17.70
N LEU A 301 -13.57 -3.10 18.26
CA LEU A 301 -12.64 -2.49 19.20
C LEU A 301 -12.69 -3.33 20.49
N GLU A 302 -11.54 -3.54 21.13
CA GLU A 302 -11.51 -4.18 22.45
C GLU A 302 -12.36 -3.33 23.43
N ALA A 303 -13.25 -4.00 24.17
CA ALA A 303 -14.03 -3.37 25.22
C ALA A 303 -13.08 -2.90 26.34
N LEU A 304 -13.20 -1.65 26.75
CA LEU A 304 -12.47 -1.08 27.90
C LEU A 304 -12.87 -1.79 29.19
#